data_086dbeca5b300edaec02790d1f4bd65b
#
_entry.id   086dbeca5b300edaec02790d1f4bd65b
#
_cell.length_a   1.000
_cell.length_b   1.000
_cell.length_c   1.000
_cell.angle_alpha   90.00
_cell.angle_beta   90.00
_cell.angle_gamma   90.00
#
_symmetry.space_group_name_H-M   'P 1'
#
loop_
_entity.id
_entity.type
_entity.pdbx_description
1 polymer ?
#
loop_
_entity_poly.entity_id
_entity_poly.type
_entity_poly.pdbx_seq_one_letter_code
_entity_poly.pdbx_strand_id
1 'polypeptide(L)'
;MRFNSDGKFKIVQITDIQEIPDVSPDTIKLINAALEEEKPDLVVLTGDQIKGYGVSYKGKGDALIESVAQTVGKLLKPVTDRHIPFAVTFGNHDRQVGISNKDQFEKIYKALPGCVGEQAEGIDGGGTYNIPILFSDGERTAFNLYLFDSGTDAKGGGYEPFDPEIIDWYRKKRDELKAENADYIPSLVFQHIPMFEHYDVLKKVGKHEKGAIPAFRIHKGEHYKIDETKCVEGSVLLEPPSIPDINTGEFEALSEKGDVLGVYVGHDHKNSYVGKVGSIDVGF
;
A
#
# COMPACT_ATOMS: atom_id res chain seq x y z
N MET A 1 -9.26 -7.66 -14.93
CA MET A 1 -10.45 -7.35 -14.09
C MET A 1 -11.30 -6.33 -14.81
N ARG A 2 -12.56 -6.13 -14.42
CA ARG A 2 -13.46 -5.13 -15.01
C ARG A 2 -14.50 -4.65 -14.01
N PHE A 3 -15.05 -3.51 -14.24
CA PHE A 3 -16.20 -3.01 -13.49
C PHE A 3 -17.40 -3.96 -13.59
N ASN A 4 -18.16 -4.04 -12.53
CA ASN A 4 -19.43 -4.73 -12.50
C ASN A 4 -20.46 -4.03 -13.41
N SER A 5 -21.55 -4.70 -13.75
CA SER A 5 -22.59 -4.14 -14.61
C SER A 5 -23.29 -2.89 -14.04
N ASP A 6 -23.20 -2.69 -12.71
CA ASP A 6 -23.70 -1.48 -12.02
C ASP A 6 -22.68 -0.32 -11.97
N GLY A 7 -21.54 -0.49 -12.65
CA GLY A 7 -20.46 0.51 -12.73
C GLY A 7 -19.60 0.60 -11.49
N LYS A 8 -19.65 -0.37 -10.58
CA LYS A 8 -18.85 -0.40 -9.36
C LYS A 8 -17.71 -1.41 -9.46
N PHE A 9 -16.62 -1.13 -8.74
CA PHE A 9 -15.52 -2.04 -8.47
C PHE A 9 -15.03 -1.76 -7.05
N LYS A 10 -15.22 -2.72 -6.15
CA LYS A 10 -14.92 -2.55 -4.74
C LYS A 10 -13.56 -3.13 -4.39
N ILE A 11 -12.73 -2.33 -3.75
CA ILE A 11 -11.40 -2.71 -3.27
C ILE A 11 -11.41 -2.69 -1.73
N VAL A 12 -10.88 -3.74 -1.11
CA VAL A 12 -10.53 -3.72 0.32
C VAL A 12 -9.02 -3.70 0.43
N GLN A 13 -8.48 -2.67 1.06
CA GLN A 13 -7.08 -2.59 1.44
C GLN A 13 -6.88 -3.24 2.81
N ILE A 14 -5.84 -4.05 2.95
CA ILE A 14 -5.40 -4.65 4.21
C ILE A 14 -3.90 -4.39 4.34
N THR A 15 -3.48 -3.89 5.49
CA THR A 15 -2.09 -3.51 5.74
C THR A 15 -1.67 -3.86 7.17
N ASP A 16 -0.37 -3.91 7.44
CA ASP A 16 0.23 -3.99 8.78
C ASP A 16 -0.30 -5.13 9.65
N ILE A 17 -0.54 -6.28 9.03
CA ILE A 17 -1.06 -7.46 9.73
C ILE A 17 0.01 -8.03 10.66
N GLN A 18 1.27 -8.01 10.24
CA GLN A 18 2.47 -8.42 10.99
C GLN A 18 2.34 -9.80 11.68
N GLU A 19 1.81 -10.76 10.97
CA GLU A 19 1.64 -12.11 11.51
C GLU A 19 2.93 -12.93 11.59
N ILE A 20 2.90 -13.91 12.46
CA ILE A 20 3.97 -14.89 12.71
C ILE A 20 3.47 -16.29 12.35
N PRO A 21 4.33 -17.35 12.35
CA PRO A 21 3.89 -18.71 12.00
C PRO A 21 2.68 -19.26 12.78
N ASP A 22 2.49 -18.80 14.03
CA ASP A 22 1.29 -19.05 14.82
C ASP A 22 0.28 -17.91 14.60
N VAL A 23 -0.37 -17.96 13.43
CA VAL A 23 -1.31 -16.91 12.99
C VAL A 23 -2.47 -16.77 13.98
N SER A 24 -2.72 -15.53 14.42
CA SER A 24 -3.78 -15.23 15.36
C SER A 24 -5.17 -15.60 14.81
N PRO A 25 -5.98 -16.37 15.55
CA PRO A 25 -7.37 -16.62 15.16
C PRO A 25 -8.21 -15.33 15.04
N ASP A 26 -7.86 -14.28 15.77
CA ASP A 26 -8.60 -13.02 15.74
C ASP A 26 -8.30 -12.23 14.47
N THR A 27 -7.06 -12.30 13.97
CA THR A 27 -6.71 -11.77 12.64
C THR A 27 -7.56 -12.44 11.55
N ILE A 28 -7.66 -13.76 11.58
CA ILE A 28 -8.47 -14.50 10.60
C ILE A 28 -9.96 -14.16 10.72
N LYS A 29 -10.48 -13.99 11.94
CA LYS A 29 -11.87 -13.54 12.15
C LYS A 29 -12.12 -12.15 11.60
N LEU A 30 -11.20 -11.22 11.84
CA LEU A 30 -11.31 -9.83 11.35
C LEU A 30 -11.32 -9.79 9.82
N ILE A 31 -10.38 -10.48 9.16
CA ILE A 31 -10.34 -10.58 7.71
C ILE A 31 -11.65 -11.18 7.18
N ASN A 32 -12.13 -12.29 7.77
CA ASN A 32 -13.41 -12.88 7.36
C ASN A 32 -14.58 -11.91 7.50
N ALA A 33 -14.67 -11.17 8.61
CA ALA A 33 -15.73 -10.20 8.85
C ALA A 33 -15.70 -9.07 7.82
N ALA A 34 -14.51 -8.51 7.53
CA ALA A 34 -14.35 -7.48 6.52
C ALA A 34 -14.74 -7.97 5.12
N LEU A 35 -14.32 -9.18 4.73
CA LEU A 35 -14.67 -9.75 3.44
C LEU A 35 -16.17 -10.09 3.30
N GLU A 36 -16.82 -10.49 4.39
CA GLU A 36 -18.25 -10.81 4.41
C GLU A 36 -19.10 -9.53 4.30
N GLU A 37 -18.71 -8.48 5.02
CA GLU A 37 -19.39 -7.18 5.00
C GLU A 37 -19.21 -6.48 3.66
N GLU A 38 -17.96 -6.38 3.20
CA GLU A 38 -17.61 -5.55 2.05
C GLU A 38 -17.78 -6.25 0.71
N LYS A 39 -17.61 -7.57 0.63
CA LYS A 39 -17.69 -8.37 -0.60
C LYS A 39 -16.89 -7.74 -1.75
N PRO A 40 -15.56 -7.57 -1.57
CA PRO A 40 -14.74 -6.85 -2.54
C PRO A 40 -14.55 -7.62 -3.84
N ASP A 41 -14.32 -6.89 -4.92
CA ASP A 41 -13.86 -7.42 -6.20
C ASP A 41 -12.35 -7.67 -6.23
N LEU A 42 -11.61 -6.98 -5.33
CA LEU A 42 -10.15 -7.11 -5.17
C LEU A 42 -9.75 -6.83 -3.73
N VAL A 43 -8.82 -7.61 -3.21
CA VAL A 43 -8.07 -7.29 -1.99
C VAL A 43 -6.70 -6.76 -2.36
N VAL A 44 -6.28 -5.63 -1.79
CA VAL A 44 -4.93 -5.07 -1.95
C VAL A 44 -4.20 -5.13 -0.62
N LEU A 45 -3.06 -5.81 -0.60
CA LEU A 45 -2.18 -5.92 0.55
C LEU A 45 -1.08 -4.88 0.40
N THR A 46 -1.00 -3.92 1.33
CA THR A 46 -0.10 -2.78 1.22
C THR A 46 1.09 -2.83 2.18
N GLY A 47 1.62 -4.02 2.43
CA GLY A 47 2.86 -4.20 3.17
C GLY A 47 2.68 -4.61 4.63
N ASP A 48 3.80 -5.06 5.20
CA ASP A 48 3.91 -5.55 6.58
C ASP A 48 2.91 -6.67 6.89
N GLN A 49 2.76 -7.60 5.94
CA GLN A 49 1.90 -8.77 6.13
C GLN A 49 2.45 -9.72 7.16
N ILE A 50 3.79 -9.81 7.25
CA ILE A 50 4.49 -10.68 8.21
C ILE A 50 5.39 -9.86 9.13
N LYS A 51 5.52 -10.33 10.37
CA LYS A 51 6.49 -9.79 11.33
C LYS A 51 7.88 -10.32 11.00
N GLY A 52 8.58 -9.70 10.05
CA GLY A 52 9.90 -10.14 9.61
C GLY A 52 11.03 -9.88 10.61
N TYR A 53 10.83 -8.98 11.57
CA TYR A 53 11.82 -8.61 12.56
C TYR A 53 11.83 -9.52 13.80
N GLY A 54 12.92 -9.47 14.56
CA GLY A 54 13.09 -10.28 15.75
C GLY A 54 13.41 -11.74 15.41
N VAL A 55 12.87 -12.69 16.19
CA VAL A 55 13.07 -14.14 16.02
C VAL A 55 11.76 -14.84 15.68
N SER A 56 10.91 -14.17 14.87
CA SER A 56 9.56 -14.67 14.56
C SER A 56 9.58 -15.89 13.65
N TYR A 57 10.48 -15.93 12.69
CA TYR A 57 10.62 -17.03 11.73
C TYR A 57 11.93 -17.78 11.95
N LYS A 58 11.89 -19.10 11.78
CA LYS A 58 13.06 -19.99 11.95
C LYS A 58 13.42 -20.63 10.62
N GLY A 59 14.69 -20.97 10.46
CA GLY A 59 15.20 -21.61 9.26
C GLY A 59 16.03 -20.67 8.39
N LYS A 60 16.49 -21.20 7.26
CA LYS A 60 17.22 -20.47 6.21
C LYS A 60 16.89 -21.09 4.85
N GLY A 61 17.08 -20.31 3.76
CA GLY A 61 16.84 -20.79 2.41
C GLY A 61 15.41 -21.31 2.24
N ASP A 62 15.24 -22.46 1.57
CA ASP A 62 13.93 -23.01 1.24
C ASP A 62 13.04 -23.30 2.46
N ALA A 63 13.63 -23.73 3.59
CA ALA A 63 12.87 -23.96 4.82
C ALA A 63 12.27 -22.66 5.40
N LEU A 64 12.99 -21.54 5.25
CA LEU A 64 12.46 -20.23 5.64
C LEU A 64 11.35 -19.77 4.69
N ILE A 65 11.55 -19.94 3.38
CA ILE A 65 10.52 -19.62 2.35
C ILE A 65 9.26 -20.43 2.63
N GLU A 66 9.37 -21.73 2.91
CA GLU A 66 8.23 -22.58 3.24
C GLU A 66 7.51 -22.12 4.50
N SER A 67 8.25 -21.74 5.56
CA SER A 67 7.66 -21.23 6.82
C SER A 67 6.86 -19.94 6.59
N VAL A 68 7.38 -19.01 5.78
CA VAL A 68 6.68 -17.78 5.42
C VAL A 68 5.49 -18.09 4.51
N ALA A 69 5.65 -18.97 3.53
CA ALA A 69 4.57 -19.40 2.63
C ALA A 69 3.38 -20.03 3.39
N GLN A 70 3.66 -20.86 4.40
CA GLN A 70 2.63 -21.44 5.26
C GLN A 70 1.89 -20.36 6.06
N THR A 71 2.60 -19.36 6.57
CA THR A 71 2.00 -18.22 7.30
C THR A 71 1.11 -17.41 6.37
N VAL A 72 1.64 -16.98 5.23
CA VAL A 72 0.89 -16.21 4.22
C VAL A 72 -0.29 -17.00 3.68
N GLY A 73 -0.12 -18.31 3.44
CA GLY A 73 -1.21 -19.19 3.03
C GLY A 73 -2.36 -19.26 4.03
N LYS A 74 -2.06 -19.34 5.34
CA LYS A 74 -3.08 -19.28 6.39
C LYS A 74 -3.76 -17.92 6.44
N LEU A 75 -2.96 -16.84 6.36
CA LEU A 75 -3.42 -15.46 6.40
C LEU A 75 -4.38 -15.15 5.25
N LEU A 76 -4.06 -15.58 4.04
CA LEU A 76 -4.84 -15.33 2.84
C LEU A 76 -5.91 -16.39 2.56
N LYS A 77 -5.99 -17.44 3.39
CA LYS A 77 -7.02 -18.47 3.22
C LYS A 77 -8.45 -17.90 3.13
N PRO A 78 -8.87 -16.90 3.93
CA PRO A 78 -10.19 -16.29 3.79
C PRO A 78 -10.43 -15.66 2.41
N VAL A 79 -9.40 -15.11 1.77
CA VAL A 79 -9.45 -14.48 0.45
C VAL A 79 -9.52 -15.54 -0.64
N THR A 80 -8.58 -16.51 -0.60
CA THR A 80 -8.46 -17.57 -1.61
C THR A 80 -9.64 -18.54 -1.61
N ASP A 81 -10.19 -18.88 -0.44
CA ASP A 81 -11.41 -19.73 -0.33
C ASP A 81 -12.65 -19.07 -0.96
N ARG A 82 -12.69 -17.75 -0.99
CA ARG A 82 -13.76 -16.97 -1.66
C ARG A 82 -13.48 -16.68 -3.13
N HIS A 83 -12.35 -17.15 -3.65
CA HIS A 83 -11.89 -16.86 -5.01
C HIS A 83 -11.80 -15.34 -5.31
N ILE A 84 -11.55 -14.51 -4.30
CA ILE A 84 -11.36 -13.09 -4.48
C ILE A 84 -9.94 -12.86 -4.99
N PRO A 85 -9.75 -12.14 -6.12
CA PRO A 85 -8.41 -11.72 -6.55
C PRO A 85 -7.73 -10.88 -5.48
N PHE A 86 -6.40 -11.00 -5.38
CA PHE A 86 -5.63 -10.12 -4.51
C PHE A 86 -4.33 -9.66 -5.17
N ALA A 87 -3.93 -8.46 -4.81
CA ALA A 87 -2.68 -7.83 -5.21
C ALA A 87 -1.83 -7.54 -3.96
N VAL A 88 -0.51 -7.50 -4.09
CA VAL A 88 0.40 -7.29 -2.97
C VAL A 88 1.54 -6.34 -3.31
N THR A 89 1.80 -5.39 -2.42
CA THR A 89 3.09 -4.71 -2.30
C THR A 89 3.66 -4.94 -0.91
N PHE A 90 4.87 -4.47 -0.63
CA PHE A 90 5.62 -4.83 0.56
C PHE A 90 5.85 -3.62 1.46
N GLY A 91 5.97 -3.90 2.77
CA GLY A 91 6.40 -2.95 3.76
C GLY A 91 7.85 -3.18 4.21
N ASN A 92 8.31 -2.34 5.11
CA ASN A 92 9.69 -2.39 5.59
C ASN A 92 9.98 -3.66 6.42
N HIS A 93 8.97 -4.24 7.06
CA HIS A 93 9.14 -5.44 7.88
C HIS A 93 9.11 -6.75 7.10
N ASP A 94 8.48 -6.82 5.94
CA ASP A 94 8.35 -8.07 5.19
C ASP A 94 9.74 -8.65 4.82
N ARG A 95 10.66 -7.81 4.31
CA ARG A 95 12.02 -8.26 3.91
C ARG A 95 12.96 -8.52 5.09
N GLN A 96 12.65 -8.03 6.28
CA GLN A 96 13.48 -8.24 7.48
C GLN A 96 13.53 -9.71 7.91
N VAL A 97 12.63 -10.55 7.43
CA VAL A 97 12.67 -12.01 7.61
C VAL A 97 13.89 -12.65 6.94
N GLY A 98 14.56 -11.94 6.03
CA GLY A 98 15.73 -12.42 5.27
C GLY A 98 15.41 -13.09 3.94
N ILE A 99 14.20 -12.84 3.41
CA ILE A 99 13.75 -13.18 2.06
C ILE A 99 13.47 -11.86 1.33
N SER A 100 14.04 -11.68 0.14
CA SER A 100 13.80 -10.47 -0.65
C SER A 100 12.31 -10.33 -1.05
N ASN A 101 11.83 -9.09 -1.25
CA ASN A 101 10.48 -8.85 -1.73
C ASN A 101 10.22 -9.58 -3.05
N LYS A 102 11.21 -9.62 -3.95
CA LYS A 102 11.16 -10.39 -5.20
C LYS A 102 10.90 -11.88 -4.96
N ASP A 103 11.68 -12.50 -4.09
CA ASP A 103 11.50 -13.92 -3.78
C ASP A 103 10.16 -14.20 -3.08
N GLN A 104 9.72 -13.31 -2.20
CA GLN A 104 8.40 -13.41 -1.58
C GLN A 104 7.29 -13.32 -2.64
N PHE A 105 7.37 -12.32 -3.52
CA PHE A 105 6.39 -12.14 -4.59
C PHE A 105 6.31 -13.38 -5.49
N GLU A 106 7.44 -13.80 -6.07
CA GLU A 106 7.49 -14.88 -7.06
C GLU A 106 7.25 -16.27 -6.47
N LYS A 107 7.80 -16.56 -5.27
CA LYS A 107 7.80 -17.91 -4.71
C LYS A 107 6.66 -18.15 -3.71
N ILE A 108 6.09 -17.10 -3.13
CA ILE A 108 5.09 -17.21 -2.08
C ILE A 108 3.73 -16.69 -2.57
N TYR A 109 3.64 -15.40 -2.92
CA TYR A 109 2.34 -14.81 -3.26
C TYR A 109 1.82 -15.30 -4.61
N LYS A 110 2.65 -15.32 -5.65
CA LYS A 110 2.25 -15.82 -6.98
C LYS A 110 1.95 -17.33 -7.01
N ALA A 111 2.40 -18.08 -6.02
CA ALA A 111 2.03 -19.49 -5.87
C ALA A 111 0.60 -19.69 -5.31
N LEU A 112 -0.02 -18.65 -4.77
CA LEU A 112 -1.38 -18.71 -4.24
C LEU A 112 -2.40 -18.41 -5.34
N PRO A 113 -3.56 -19.09 -5.35
CA PRO A 113 -4.60 -18.82 -6.33
C PRO A 113 -5.19 -17.42 -6.12
N GLY A 114 -5.36 -16.71 -7.22
CA GLY A 114 -5.96 -15.36 -7.22
C GLY A 114 -4.96 -14.21 -7.03
N CYS A 115 -3.66 -14.47 -6.88
CA CYS A 115 -2.66 -13.40 -6.94
C CYS A 115 -2.66 -12.78 -8.34
N VAL A 116 -2.81 -11.46 -8.42
CA VAL A 116 -2.86 -10.71 -9.67
C VAL A 116 -1.73 -9.69 -9.76
N GLY A 117 -1.37 -9.32 -10.97
CA GLY A 117 -0.28 -8.40 -11.26
C GLY A 117 1.01 -9.11 -11.64
N GLU A 118 1.82 -8.41 -12.43
CA GLU A 118 3.13 -8.86 -12.87
C GLU A 118 4.15 -7.77 -12.54
N GLN A 119 5.27 -8.17 -11.91
CA GLN A 119 6.33 -7.22 -11.56
C GLN A 119 6.72 -6.36 -12.77
N ALA A 120 6.88 -5.07 -12.56
CA ALA A 120 7.28 -4.12 -13.58
C ALA A 120 8.63 -4.49 -14.18
N GLU A 121 8.70 -4.53 -15.51
CA GLU A 121 9.96 -4.77 -16.21
C GLU A 121 10.95 -3.63 -15.97
N GLY A 122 12.19 -3.99 -15.65
CA GLY A 122 13.27 -3.04 -15.39
C GLY A 122 13.27 -2.43 -14.00
N ILE A 123 12.30 -2.75 -13.14
CA ILE A 123 12.29 -2.37 -11.73
C ILE A 123 12.76 -3.54 -10.87
N ASP A 124 13.86 -3.34 -10.14
CA ASP A 124 14.35 -4.33 -9.21
C ASP A 124 13.44 -4.42 -7.96
N GLY A 125 13.35 -5.60 -7.39
CA GLY A 125 12.52 -5.85 -6.21
C GLY A 125 11.26 -6.63 -6.53
N GLY A 126 10.21 -6.44 -5.74
CA GLY A 126 8.91 -7.10 -5.89
C GLY A 126 7.81 -6.19 -5.36
N GLY A 127 6.63 -6.23 -5.97
CA GLY A 127 5.48 -5.45 -5.53
C GLY A 127 5.30 -4.12 -6.23
N THR A 128 6.08 -3.79 -7.27
CA THR A 128 5.85 -2.63 -8.14
C THR A 128 5.27 -3.07 -9.48
N TYR A 129 4.03 -2.68 -9.76
CA TYR A 129 3.32 -3.00 -11.00
C TYR A 129 2.02 -2.19 -11.11
N ASN A 130 1.33 -2.35 -12.24
CA ASN A 130 -0.01 -1.80 -12.40
C ASN A 130 -1.05 -2.87 -12.75
N ILE A 131 -2.31 -2.56 -12.49
CA ILE A 131 -3.45 -3.43 -12.75
C ILE A 131 -4.51 -2.61 -13.47
N PRO A 132 -4.71 -2.82 -14.78
CA PRO A 132 -5.80 -2.19 -15.51
C PRO A 132 -7.14 -2.83 -15.13
N ILE A 133 -8.15 -1.99 -14.94
CA ILE A 133 -9.54 -2.39 -14.72
C ILE A 133 -10.34 -1.92 -15.93
N LEU A 134 -10.93 -2.86 -16.62
CA LEU A 134 -11.67 -2.60 -17.85
C LEU A 134 -13.08 -2.05 -17.54
N PHE A 135 -13.69 -1.39 -18.51
CA PHE A 135 -15.13 -1.14 -18.48
C PHE A 135 -15.91 -2.46 -18.34
N SER A 136 -17.17 -2.40 -17.98
CA SER A 136 -18.02 -3.59 -17.80
C SER A 136 -18.18 -4.43 -19.07
N ASP A 137 -18.05 -3.82 -20.25
CA ASP A 137 -18.01 -4.52 -21.55
C ASP A 137 -16.70 -5.32 -21.76
N GLY A 138 -15.62 -4.95 -21.04
CA GLY A 138 -14.33 -5.63 -21.13
C GLY A 138 -13.44 -5.17 -22.29
N GLU A 139 -13.81 -4.10 -23.02
CA GLU A 139 -13.09 -3.71 -24.24
C GLU A 139 -11.95 -2.74 -24.01
N ARG A 140 -12.10 -1.77 -23.07
CA ARG A 140 -11.12 -0.71 -22.82
C ARG A 140 -10.81 -0.57 -21.34
N THR A 141 -9.64 -0.06 -21.03
CA THR A 141 -9.28 0.30 -19.66
C THR A 141 -10.10 1.51 -19.20
N ALA A 142 -10.83 1.32 -18.10
CA ALA A 142 -11.64 2.36 -17.47
C ALA A 142 -10.92 3.02 -16.29
N PHE A 143 -10.06 2.25 -15.61
CA PHE A 143 -9.37 2.64 -14.40
C PHE A 143 -8.05 1.88 -14.28
N ASN A 144 -7.10 2.39 -13.49
CA ASN A 144 -5.86 1.67 -13.26
C ASN A 144 -5.45 1.74 -11.79
N LEU A 145 -4.86 0.69 -11.28
CA LEU A 145 -4.25 0.65 -9.95
C LEU A 145 -2.74 0.54 -10.11
N TYR A 146 -2.01 1.38 -9.41
CA TYR A 146 -0.57 1.23 -9.25
C TYR A 146 -0.27 0.68 -7.85
N LEU A 147 0.60 -0.30 -7.77
CA LEU A 147 1.20 -0.75 -6.53
C LEU A 147 2.68 -0.41 -6.59
N PHE A 148 3.20 0.19 -5.52
CA PHE A 148 4.61 0.57 -5.43
C PHE A 148 5.26 -0.08 -4.21
N ASP A 149 6.42 -0.72 -4.39
CA ASP A 149 7.33 -1.03 -3.29
C ASP A 149 8.00 0.29 -2.87
N SER A 150 7.51 0.88 -1.80
CA SER A 150 7.94 2.20 -1.31
C SER A 150 9.24 2.18 -0.51
N GLY A 151 9.97 1.06 -0.53
CA GLY A 151 11.27 0.94 0.14
C GLY A 151 11.18 0.37 1.56
N THR A 152 12.24 0.58 2.33
CA THR A 152 12.44 -0.03 3.65
C THR A 152 13.17 0.93 4.61
N ASP A 153 13.59 0.38 5.76
CA ASP A 153 14.42 1.11 6.73
C ASP A 153 15.75 1.54 6.12
N ALA A 154 16.11 2.81 6.29
CA ALA A 154 17.41 3.34 5.89
C ALA A 154 18.52 2.95 6.88
N LYS A 155 19.75 2.71 6.40
CA LYS A 155 20.90 2.32 7.23
C LYS A 155 21.23 3.30 8.36
N GLY A 156 20.87 4.57 8.22
CA GLY A 156 21.06 5.63 9.23
C GLY A 156 19.86 5.81 10.16
N GLY A 157 18.86 4.96 10.07
CA GLY A 157 17.55 5.12 10.70
C GLY A 157 16.60 5.96 9.84
N GLY A 158 15.30 5.84 10.09
CA GLY A 158 14.24 6.33 9.20
C GLY A 158 14.06 5.41 8.00
N TYR A 159 13.54 5.94 6.91
CA TYR A 159 13.15 5.15 5.74
C TYR A 159 13.94 5.58 4.51
N GLU A 160 14.14 4.63 3.60
CA GLU A 160 14.75 4.93 2.29
C GLU A 160 13.90 5.95 1.54
N PRO A 161 14.51 6.86 0.77
CA PRO A 161 13.77 7.72 -0.14
C PRO A 161 12.98 6.87 -1.14
N PHE A 162 11.82 7.35 -1.57
CA PHE A 162 11.09 6.69 -2.64
C PHE A 162 11.96 6.62 -3.91
N ASP A 163 11.98 5.45 -4.56
CA ASP A 163 12.92 5.18 -5.64
C ASP A 163 12.58 5.99 -6.91
N PRO A 164 13.48 6.84 -7.41
CA PRO A 164 13.26 7.58 -8.65
C PRO A 164 13.03 6.69 -9.88
N GLU A 165 13.54 5.46 -9.90
CA GLU A 165 13.29 4.52 -11.01
C GLU A 165 11.83 4.10 -11.08
N ILE A 166 11.14 3.99 -9.92
CA ILE A 166 9.71 3.73 -9.86
C ILE A 166 8.92 4.95 -10.38
N ILE A 167 9.37 6.17 -10.07
CA ILE A 167 8.76 7.41 -10.60
C ILE A 167 8.85 7.44 -12.13
N ASP A 168 10.02 7.13 -12.68
CA ASP A 168 10.24 7.12 -14.13
C ASP A 168 9.44 6.00 -14.81
N TRP A 169 9.37 4.82 -14.19
CA TRP A 169 8.52 3.73 -14.65
C TRP A 169 7.03 4.11 -14.65
N TYR A 170 6.56 4.74 -13.57
CA TYR A 170 5.17 5.23 -13.47
C TYR A 170 4.84 6.18 -14.62
N ARG A 171 5.69 7.20 -14.86
CA ARG A 171 5.49 8.17 -15.95
C ARG A 171 5.39 7.48 -17.30
N LYS A 172 6.30 6.53 -17.56
CA LYS A 172 6.30 5.75 -18.80
C LYS A 172 5.01 4.92 -18.92
N LYS A 173 4.64 4.19 -17.87
CA LYS A 173 3.45 3.34 -17.88
C LYS A 173 2.16 4.14 -18.03
N ARG A 174 2.05 5.28 -17.36
CA ARG A 174 0.93 6.22 -17.51
C ARG A 174 0.78 6.70 -18.96
N ASP A 175 1.88 7.04 -19.61
CA ASP A 175 1.88 7.54 -20.99
C ASP A 175 1.60 6.41 -22.00
N GLU A 176 2.03 5.16 -21.73
CA GLU A 176 1.64 3.97 -22.48
C GLU A 176 0.13 3.74 -22.41
N LEU A 177 -0.45 3.73 -21.21
CA LEU A 177 -1.89 3.59 -20.99
C LEU A 177 -2.69 4.68 -21.70
N LYS A 178 -2.20 5.92 -21.67
CA LYS A 178 -2.81 7.02 -22.43
C LYS A 178 -2.79 6.76 -23.94
N ALA A 179 -1.68 6.29 -24.48
CA ALA A 179 -1.55 6.03 -25.91
C ALA A 179 -2.54 4.93 -26.38
N GLU A 180 -2.75 3.92 -25.54
CA GLU A 180 -3.69 2.82 -25.81
C GLU A 180 -5.16 3.22 -25.68
N ASN A 181 -5.48 4.21 -24.83
CA ASN A 181 -6.84 4.56 -24.45
C ASN A 181 -7.28 5.97 -24.89
N ALA A 182 -6.44 6.70 -25.62
CA ALA A 182 -6.63 8.05 -26.13
C ALA A 182 -6.69 9.17 -25.04
N ASP A 183 -6.72 8.82 -23.76
CA ASP A 183 -6.69 9.79 -22.64
C ASP A 183 -5.99 9.19 -21.43
N TYR A 184 -5.62 10.04 -20.46
CA TYR A 184 -5.08 9.59 -19.18
C TYR A 184 -6.14 8.80 -18.41
N ILE A 185 -5.73 7.65 -17.87
CA ILE A 185 -6.62 6.73 -17.17
C ILE A 185 -6.67 7.10 -15.70
N PRO A 186 -7.88 7.39 -15.14
CA PRO A 186 -8.02 7.60 -13.71
C PRO A 186 -7.42 6.45 -12.91
N SER A 187 -6.66 6.77 -11.86
CA SER A 187 -5.85 5.76 -11.16
C SER A 187 -5.87 5.96 -9.65
N LEU A 188 -5.66 4.88 -8.92
CA LEU A 188 -5.27 4.90 -7.50
C LEU A 188 -3.87 4.31 -7.34
N VAL A 189 -3.17 4.77 -6.33
CA VAL A 189 -1.85 4.27 -5.92
C VAL A 189 -1.99 3.60 -4.55
N PHE A 190 -1.34 2.46 -4.40
CA PHE A 190 -1.23 1.71 -3.16
C PHE A 190 0.25 1.45 -2.85
N GLN A 191 0.69 1.84 -1.67
CA GLN A 191 2.04 1.62 -1.18
C GLN A 191 2.06 1.49 0.33
N HIS A 192 3.23 1.25 0.93
CA HIS A 192 3.31 1.07 2.38
C HIS A 192 3.69 2.37 3.09
N ILE A 193 4.85 2.94 2.78
CA ILE A 193 5.39 4.12 3.46
C ILE A 193 4.70 5.38 2.94
N PRO A 194 4.24 6.29 3.83
CA PRO A 194 3.55 7.51 3.43
C PRO A 194 4.48 8.52 2.75
N MET A 195 3.90 9.34 1.87
CA MET A 195 4.56 10.47 1.22
C MET A 195 4.65 11.68 2.18
N PHE A 196 5.46 12.67 1.81
CA PHE A 196 5.59 13.95 2.53
C PHE A 196 4.25 14.67 2.68
N GLU A 197 3.40 14.59 1.69
CA GLU A 197 2.13 15.30 1.60
C GLU A 197 1.06 14.76 2.56
N HIS A 198 1.30 13.63 3.22
CA HIS A 198 0.49 13.20 4.36
C HIS A 198 0.54 14.22 5.54
N TYR A 199 1.59 15.04 5.61
CA TYR A 199 1.63 16.18 6.55
C TYR A 199 0.81 17.38 6.07
N ASP A 200 0.55 17.53 4.78
CA ASP A 200 -0.18 18.68 4.24
C ASP A 200 -1.68 18.66 4.57
N VAL A 201 -2.21 17.48 4.93
CA VAL A 201 -3.59 17.33 5.42
C VAL A 201 -3.68 17.44 6.95
N LEU A 202 -2.56 17.76 7.59
CA LEU A 202 -2.49 17.98 9.04
C LEU A 202 -2.29 19.47 9.34
N LYS A 203 -2.76 19.87 10.50
CA LYS A 203 -2.57 21.22 11.04
C LYS A 203 -1.46 21.24 12.08
N LYS A 204 -0.43 22.04 11.84
CA LYS A 204 0.61 22.32 12.83
C LYS A 204 0.02 23.11 13.98
N VAL A 205 0.30 22.66 15.20
CA VAL A 205 -0.31 23.20 16.43
C VAL A 205 0.71 23.35 17.55
N GLY A 206 0.33 24.03 18.63
CA GLY A 206 1.15 24.15 19.82
C GLY A 206 1.23 22.84 20.61
N LYS A 207 2.36 22.59 21.26
CA LYS A 207 2.64 21.37 22.06
C LYS A 207 1.55 21.01 23.08
N HIS A 208 0.86 22.00 23.62
CA HIS A 208 -0.15 21.82 24.68
C HIS A 208 -1.58 21.85 24.13
N GLU A 209 -1.77 21.92 22.83
CA GLU A 209 -3.09 21.88 22.24
C GLU A 209 -3.70 20.47 22.37
N LYS A 210 -4.99 20.41 22.64
CA LYS A 210 -5.68 19.11 22.79
C LYS A 210 -5.62 18.34 21.47
N GLY A 211 -5.16 17.09 21.53
CA GLY A 211 -5.00 16.22 20.37
C GLY A 211 -3.70 16.45 19.58
N ALA A 212 -2.78 17.29 20.10
CA ALA A 212 -1.47 17.50 19.48
C ALA A 212 -0.62 16.23 19.55
N ILE A 213 -0.18 15.73 18.41
CA ILE A 213 0.72 14.58 18.26
C ILE A 213 2.12 15.09 17.95
N PRO A 214 3.15 14.71 18.72
CA PRO A 214 4.53 15.11 18.44
C PRO A 214 5.06 14.42 17.20
N ALA A 215 5.63 15.18 16.28
CA ALA A 215 6.30 14.65 15.11
C ALA A 215 7.78 14.30 15.38
N PHE A 216 8.40 13.53 14.50
CA PHE A 216 9.78 13.09 14.66
C PHE A 216 10.62 13.35 13.39
N ARG A 217 11.89 12.95 13.42
CA ARG A 217 12.87 13.09 12.32
C ARG A 217 12.91 14.52 11.77
N ILE A 218 12.60 14.72 10.50
CA ILE A 218 12.65 16.01 9.83
C ILE A 218 11.68 17.04 10.43
N HIS A 219 10.60 16.58 11.07
CA HIS A 219 9.62 17.41 11.77
C HIS A 219 9.82 17.44 13.30
N LYS A 220 10.98 17.00 13.79
CA LYS A 220 11.28 16.92 15.23
C LYS A 220 11.06 18.27 15.94
N GLY A 221 10.24 18.22 16.98
CA GLY A 221 9.87 19.41 17.78
C GLY A 221 8.58 20.09 17.34
N GLU A 222 8.02 19.67 16.23
CA GLU A 222 6.72 20.09 15.75
C GLU A 222 5.60 19.18 16.29
N HIS A 223 4.37 19.70 16.30
CA HIS A 223 3.19 18.96 16.74
C HIS A 223 2.05 19.19 15.73
N TYR A 224 1.31 18.14 15.47
CA TYR A 224 0.25 18.15 14.47
C TYR A 224 -1.04 17.53 15.01
N LYS A 225 -2.14 17.88 14.40
CA LYS A 225 -3.45 17.23 14.53
C LYS A 225 -4.13 17.20 13.17
N ILE A 226 -5.23 16.46 13.06
CA ILE A 226 -6.07 16.47 11.86
C ILE A 226 -6.48 17.91 11.53
N ASP A 227 -6.37 18.29 10.27
CA ASP A 227 -7.03 19.47 9.72
C ASP A 227 -8.43 19.09 9.23
N GLU A 228 -9.43 19.37 10.04
CA GLU A 228 -10.82 19.03 9.77
C GLU A 228 -11.38 19.72 8.51
N THR A 229 -10.68 20.73 7.97
CA THR A 229 -11.05 21.39 6.73
C THR A 229 -10.56 20.65 5.48
N LYS A 230 -9.60 19.73 5.66
CA LYS A 230 -8.97 18.95 4.58
C LYS A 230 -9.28 17.47 4.64
N CYS A 231 -9.54 16.96 5.84
CA CYS A 231 -9.80 15.55 6.07
C CYS A 231 -11.29 15.24 6.16
N VAL A 232 -11.66 14.01 5.82
CA VAL A 232 -13.05 13.52 5.97
C VAL A 232 -13.42 13.45 7.45
N GLU A 233 -14.71 13.58 7.74
CA GLU A 233 -15.23 13.44 9.09
C GLU A 233 -14.93 12.04 9.66
N GLY A 234 -14.57 11.98 10.93
CA GLY A 234 -14.16 10.73 11.59
C GLY A 234 -12.67 10.37 11.45
N SER A 235 -11.89 11.21 10.76
CA SER A 235 -10.43 11.02 10.64
C SER A 235 -9.74 11.05 11.99
N VAL A 236 -8.76 10.13 12.18
CA VAL A 236 -8.03 9.95 13.44
C VAL A 236 -6.53 9.99 13.18
N LEU A 237 -5.81 10.80 13.97
CA LEU A 237 -4.35 10.86 14.02
C LEU A 237 -3.90 10.54 15.46
N LEU A 238 -3.21 9.43 15.67
CA LEU A 238 -2.68 9.02 16.98
C LEU A 238 -1.17 8.82 16.98
N GLU A 239 -0.55 8.87 15.82
CA GLU A 239 0.91 8.93 15.64
C GLU A 239 1.26 9.78 14.43
N PRO A 240 2.48 10.36 14.37
CA PRO A 240 2.85 11.21 13.25
C PRO A 240 3.09 10.35 12.00
N PRO A 241 2.79 10.84 10.78
CA PRO A 241 3.16 10.13 9.56
C PRO A 241 4.66 9.83 9.49
N SER A 242 5.00 8.58 9.28
CA SER A 242 6.37 8.05 9.30
C SER A 242 6.99 8.08 7.90
N ILE A 243 7.26 9.28 7.42
CA ILE A 243 7.78 9.56 6.07
C ILE A 243 9.31 9.37 5.94
N PRO A 244 9.86 9.18 4.73
CA PRO A 244 11.29 9.27 4.46
C PRO A 244 11.87 10.65 4.85
N ASP A 245 13.21 10.72 5.00
CA ASP A 245 13.87 12.01 5.28
C ASP A 245 14.13 12.85 4.01
N ILE A 246 14.06 12.23 2.83
CA ILE A 246 14.38 12.84 1.54
C ILE A 246 13.19 12.70 0.60
N ASN A 247 12.65 13.83 0.13
CA ASN A 247 11.65 13.87 -0.93
C ASN A 247 12.31 13.70 -2.29
N THR A 248 11.85 12.75 -3.09
CA THR A 248 12.35 12.47 -4.44
C THR A 248 11.40 12.93 -5.55
N GLY A 249 10.32 13.62 -5.20
CA GLY A 249 9.35 14.14 -6.17
C GLY A 249 8.25 13.15 -6.56
N GLU A 250 7.91 12.22 -5.66
CA GLU A 250 6.84 11.25 -5.89
C GLU A 250 5.49 11.94 -6.13
N PHE A 251 5.05 12.79 -5.19
CA PHE A 251 3.77 13.48 -5.30
C PHE A 251 3.70 14.40 -6.51
N GLU A 252 4.79 15.11 -6.83
CA GLU A 252 4.89 15.95 -8.00
C GLU A 252 4.63 15.14 -9.28
N ALA A 253 5.20 13.93 -9.37
CA ALA A 253 5.00 13.06 -10.52
C ALA A 253 3.54 12.58 -10.61
N LEU A 254 2.95 12.18 -9.50
CA LEU A 254 1.56 11.70 -9.42
C LEU A 254 0.54 12.79 -9.74
N SER A 255 0.86 14.06 -9.42
CA SER A 255 -0.03 15.20 -9.67
C SER A 255 0.08 15.79 -11.07
N GLU A 256 1.11 15.46 -11.87
CA GLU A 256 1.43 16.09 -13.17
C GLU A 256 0.27 16.11 -14.18
N LYS A 257 -0.54 15.08 -14.23
CA LYS A 257 -1.57 14.91 -15.27
C LYS A 257 -2.99 14.88 -14.73
N GLY A 258 -3.14 14.84 -13.41
CA GLY A 258 -4.46 14.79 -12.76
C GLY A 258 -5.19 13.45 -12.95
N ASP A 259 -4.47 12.42 -13.34
CA ASP A 259 -4.98 11.06 -13.50
C ASP A 259 -5.03 10.28 -12.18
N VAL A 260 -4.12 10.57 -11.25
CA VAL A 260 -4.14 9.96 -9.92
C VAL A 260 -5.18 10.66 -9.04
N LEU A 261 -6.16 9.88 -8.56
CA LEU A 261 -7.25 10.35 -7.71
C LEU A 261 -6.97 10.15 -6.22
N GLY A 262 -6.12 9.17 -5.87
CA GLY A 262 -5.80 8.89 -4.48
C GLY A 262 -4.56 8.04 -4.32
N VAL A 263 -3.89 8.21 -3.17
CA VAL A 263 -2.76 7.41 -2.70
C VAL A 263 -3.11 6.89 -1.30
N TYR A 264 -3.11 5.57 -1.16
CA TYR A 264 -3.47 4.89 0.09
C TYR A 264 -2.28 4.08 0.60
N VAL A 265 -1.98 4.25 1.88
CA VAL A 265 -0.77 3.72 2.52
C VAL A 265 -1.09 2.87 3.75
N GLY A 266 -0.06 2.24 4.31
CA GLY A 266 -0.06 1.57 5.60
C GLY A 266 0.94 2.21 6.55
N HIS A 267 1.72 1.36 7.26
CA HIS A 267 2.89 1.73 8.05
C HIS A 267 2.61 2.35 9.42
N ASP A 268 1.70 3.30 9.52
CA ASP A 268 1.34 3.96 10.78
C ASP A 268 0.08 3.32 11.35
N HIS A 269 0.24 2.46 12.36
CA HIS A 269 -0.78 1.50 12.84
C HIS A 269 -1.97 2.13 13.55
N LYS A 270 -1.86 3.41 13.94
CA LYS A 270 -2.87 4.09 14.76
C LYS A 270 -3.58 5.21 14.01
N ASN A 271 -3.25 5.39 12.74
CA ASN A 271 -3.86 6.41 11.91
C ASN A 271 -5.03 5.85 11.11
N SER A 272 -6.05 6.65 10.94
CA SER A 272 -7.18 6.37 10.07
C SER A 272 -7.73 7.70 9.58
N TYR A 273 -7.19 8.20 8.48
CA TYR A 273 -7.67 9.44 7.89
C TYR A 273 -7.56 9.40 6.37
N VAL A 274 -8.41 10.17 5.73
CA VAL A 274 -8.29 10.53 4.32
C VAL A 274 -8.42 12.04 4.23
N GLY A 275 -7.45 12.66 3.59
CA GLY A 275 -7.46 14.10 3.34
C GLY A 275 -7.09 14.42 1.90
N LYS A 276 -7.30 15.65 1.49
CA LYS A 276 -7.09 16.07 0.10
C LYS A 276 -5.93 17.05 -0.03
N VAL A 277 -4.98 16.71 -0.90
CA VAL A 277 -3.88 17.60 -1.33
C VAL A 277 -4.03 17.87 -2.82
N GLY A 278 -4.34 19.10 -3.18
CA GLY A 278 -4.70 19.42 -4.57
C GLY A 278 -5.93 18.64 -5.03
N SER A 279 -5.78 17.78 -6.04
CA SER A 279 -6.83 16.89 -6.55
C SER A 279 -6.72 15.45 -6.03
N ILE A 280 -5.67 15.12 -5.27
CA ILE A 280 -5.35 13.76 -4.84
C ILE A 280 -5.80 13.56 -3.40
N ASP A 281 -6.53 12.48 -3.15
CA ASP A 281 -6.80 12.00 -1.80
C ASP A 281 -5.56 11.28 -1.27
N VAL A 282 -5.13 11.57 -0.04
CA VAL A 282 -4.06 10.87 0.67
C VAL A 282 -4.64 10.28 1.96
N GLY A 283 -4.37 8.98 2.19
CA GLY A 283 -5.03 8.29 3.32
C GLY A 283 -4.33 7.03 3.79
N PHE A 284 -4.73 6.61 5.02
CA PHE A 284 -4.35 5.38 5.70
C PHE A 284 -5.52 4.41 5.79
#